data_70a6f9a36688c11ab0a0cce8c248e467
#
_entry.id   70a6f9a36688c11ab0a0cce8c248e467
#
_cell.length_a   1.000
_cell.length_b   1.000
_cell.length_c   1.000
_cell.angle_alpha   90.00
_cell.angle_beta   90.00
_cell.angle_gamma   90.00
#
_symmetry.space_group_name_H-M   'P 1'
#
loop_
_entity.id
_entity.type
_entity.pdbx_description
1 polymer ?
#
loop_
_entity_poly.entity_id
_entity_poly.type
_entity_poly.pdbx_seq_one_letter_code
_entity_poly.pdbx_strand_id
1 'polypeptide(L)'
;GTDESAKRLLEFCSNAKIEKEIRAFALQGLLRWGMKLDTDPVLGHYRPMPVISSSMSSLTQVLGVDLRKFLLEENDPSLLSLATNLAQKAGLSIDIEILRKQIRDENLDPQVRVANLRSMAELEIEQDNELLVNLLVDESEEVRASAFEFCLSRNLPDMGKLCMEAIQKDSLLVARKVLEKLVAKQPDTMIALWQKRELELRPELWLDLYHYLSQNDHAESKKVAATYAAGDPGRVHALSIFGGDHLRGDKVFRNQGACMQCHQIDKEGGLQGPPLSLVGDRLNSDKLLESLVNPSAEISPGYGLSSVSTKSGITLVGRIAEKAEDNSSMLLISPDGKETQLKQDE
;
A
#
# COMPACT_ATOMS: atom_id res chain seq x y z
N GLY A 1 -18.83 -25.26 -6.79
CA GLY A 1 -19.68 -25.31 -5.62
C GLY A 1 -21.12 -25.62 -5.98
N THR A 2 -21.86 -26.21 -5.08
CA THR A 2 -23.30 -26.38 -5.19
C THR A 2 -24.01 -25.35 -4.31
N ASP A 3 -25.29 -25.08 -4.58
CA ASP A 3 -26.11 -24.16 -3.75
C ASP A 3 -26.11 -24.57 -2.29
N GLU A 4 -26.16 -25.86 -2.02
CA GLU A 4 -26.08 -26.43 -0.68
C GLU A 4 -24.70 -26.11 0.00
N SER A 5 -23.62 -26.20 -0.77
CA SER A 5 -22.29 -25.87 -0.25
C SER A 5 -22.17 -24.36 0.08
N ALA A 6 -22.78 -23.49 -0.73
CA ALA A 6 -22.79 -22.06 -0.48
C ALA A 6 -23.55 -21.71 0.80
N LYS A 7 -24.75 -22.32 1.01
CA LYS A 7 -25.53 -22.13 2.23
C LYS A 7 -24.77 -22.59 3.47
N ARG A 8 -24.18 -23.78 3.44
CA ARG A 8 -23.38 -24.32 4.55
C ARG A 8 -22.19 -23.42 4.89
N LEU A 9 -21.50 -22.86 3.88
CA LEU A 9 -20.40 -21.93 4.14
C LEU A 9 -20.88 -20.65 4.82
N LEU A 10 -22.03 -20.10 4.40
CA LEU A 10 -22.57 -18.89 5.03
C LEU A 10 -23.11 -19.16 6.44
N GLU A 11 -23.80 -20.27 6.66
CA GLU A 11 -24.20 -20.73 8.01
C GLU A 11 -23.00 -20.90 8.93
N PHE A 12 -21.92 -21.46 8.42
CA PHE A 12 -20.66 -21.59 9.12
C PHE A 12 -20.06 -20.22 9.48
N CYS A 13 -20.05 -19.27 8.53
CA CYS A 13 -19.60 -17.90 8.78
C CYS A 13 -20.45 -17.19 9.86
N SER A 14 -21.75 -17.47 9.91
CA SER A 14 -22.70 -16.86 10.86
C SER A 14 -22.59 -17.42 12.28
N ASN A 15 -21.85 -18.49 12.49
CA ASN A 15 -21.68 -19.10 13.81
C ASN A 15 -20.60 -18.38 14.62
N ALA A 16 -21.00 -17.50 15.53
CA ALA A 16 -20.09 -16.75 16.40
C ALA A 16 -19.22 -17.61 17.37
N LYS A 17 -19.49 -18.91 17.48
CA LYS A 17 -18.65 -19.82 18.28
C LYS A 17 -17.39 -20.27 17.53
N ILE A 18 -17.32 -20.03 16.23
CA ILE A 18 -16.18 -20.36 15.37
C ILE A 18 -15.20 -19.20 15.41
N GLU A 19 -13.91 -19.49 15.44
CA GLU A 19 -12.84 -18.50 15.39
C GLU A 19 -12.96 -17.60 14.15
N LYS A 20 -12.71 -16.31 14.34
CA LYS A 20 -12.84 -15.26 13.32
C LYS A 20 -12.08 -15.59 12.04
N GLU A 21 -10.84 -16.06 12.17
CA GLU A 21 -9.96 -16.38 11.04
C GLU A 21 -10.55 -17.47 10.15
N ILE A 22 -11.18 -18.46 10.76
CA ILE A 22 -11.82 -19.57 10.05
C ILE A 22 -13.11 -19.11 9.37
N ARG A 23 -13.90 -18.25 10.03
CA ARG A 23 -15.08 -17.61 9.46
C ARG A 23 -14.70 -16.73 8.26
N ALA A 24 -13.61 -15.94 8.38
CA ALA A 24 -13.08 -15.12 7.30
C ALA A 24 -12.62 -15.96 6.11
N PHE A 25 -11.96 -17.09 6.35
CA PHE A 25 -11.54 -18.02 5.30
C PHE A 25 -12.74 -18.61 4.52
N ALA A 26 -13.82 -18.92 5.22
CA ALA A 26 -15.05 -19.40 4.59
C ALA A 26 -15.72 -18.32 3.70
N LEU A 27 -15.76 -17.04 4.14
CA LEU A 27 -16.21 -15.91 3.33
C LEU A 27 -15.32 -15.70 2.09
N GLN A 28 -14.00 -15.84 2.24
CA GLN A 28 -13.07 -15.80 1.10
C GLN A 28 -13.34 -16.93 0.11
N GLY A 29 -13.73 -18.11 0.59
CA GLY A 29 -14.19 -19.23 -0.25
C GLY A 29 -15.41 -18.85 -1.11
N LEU A 30 -16.38 -18.18 -0.51
CA LEU A 30 -17.55 -17.63 -1.22
C LEU A 30 -17.18 -16.53 -2.22
N LEU A 31 -16.22 -15.65 -1.88
CA LEU A 31 -15.72 -14.61 -2.79
C LEU A 31 -15.02 -15.16 -4.03
N ARG A 32 -14.53 -16.38 -3.98
CA ARG A 32 -13.93 -17.13 -5.11
C ARG A 32 -14.90 -18.04 -5.82
N TRP A 33 -16.20 -17.93 -5.52
CA TRP A 33 -17.24 -18.78 -6.11
C TRP A 33 -17.26 -18.69 -7.62
N GLY A 34 -17.25 -19.83 -8.30
CA GLY A 34 -17.22 -19.88 -9.77
C GLY A 34 -15.88 -19.53 -10.41
N MET A 35 -14.84 -19.18 -9.64
CA MET A 35 -13.50 -18.96 -10.17
C MET A 35 -12.80 -20.29 -10.41
N LYS A 36 -12.08 -20.39 -11.54
CA LYS A 36 -11.16 -21.49 -11.78
C LYS A 36 -9.91 -21.27 -10.92
N LEU A 37 -9.67 -22.19 -10.01
CA LEU A 37 -8.44 -22.21 -9.22
C LEU A 37 -7.53 -23.32 -9.73
N ASP A 38 -6.30 -22.96 -10.08
CA ASP A 38 -5.30 -23.94 -10.52
C ASP A 38 -4.52 -24.53 -9.34
N THR A 39 -4.64 -23.92 -8.16
CA THR A 39 -4.03 -24.37 -6.92
C THR A 39 -5.07 -24.57 -5.82
N ASP A 40 -4.87 -25.59 -5.02
CA ASP A 40 -5.66 -25.78 -3.80
C ASP A 40 -5.40 -24.63 -2.83
N PRO A 41 -6.42 -23.86 -2.42
CA PRO A 41 -6.23 -22.67 -1.58
C PRO A 41 -5.80 -22.97 -0.15
N VAL A 42 -5.92 -24.25 0.30
CA VAL A 42 -5.53 -24.68 1.63
C VAL A 42 -4.11 -25.25 1.64
N LEU A 43 -3.80 -26.10 0.67
CA LEU A 43 -2.55 -26.84 0.62
C LEU A 43 -1.50 -26.17 -0.28
N GLY A 44 -1.87 -25.18 -1.08
CA GLY A 44 -0.99 -24.51 -2.05
C GLY A 44 -0.53 -25.41 -3.22
N HIS A 45 -1.01 -26.66 -3.27
CA HIS A 45 -0.61 -27.62 -4.31
C HIS A 45 -1.33 -27.32 -5.63
N TYR A 46 -0.63 -27.47 -6.76
CA TYR A 46 -1.25 -27.46 -8.08
C TYR A 46 -2.23 -28.61 -8.19
N ARG A 47 -3.50 -28.27 -8.22
CA ARG A 47 -4.61 -29.22 -8.35
C ARG A 47 -5.67 -28.63 -9.27
N PRO A 48 -5.59 -28.86 -10.60
CA PRO A 48 -6.58 -28.33 -11.52
C PRO A 48 -7.95 -28.91 -11.16
N MET A 49 -8.83 -28.02 -10.70
CA MET A 49 -10.21 -28.37 -10.39
C MET A 49 -11.03 -28.35 -11.67
N PRO A 50 -11.97 -29.30 -11.86
CA PRO A 50 -12.89 -29.22 -13.00
C PRO A 50 -13.68 -27.92 -12.95
N VAL A 51 -13.93 -27.32 -14.11
CA VAL A 51 -14.76 -26.12 -14.22
C VAL A 51 -16.18 -26.50 -13.78
N ILE A 52 -16.60 -25.92 -12.65
CA ILE A 52 -17.96 -26.07 -12.16
C ILE A 52 -18.76 -24.89 -12.71
N SER A 53 -19.92 -25.16 -13.28
CA SER A 53 -20.81 -24.16 -13.92
C SER A 53 -21.53 -23.22 -12.94
N SER A 54 -20.97 -23.00 -11.74
CA SER A 54 -21.52 -22.05 -10.78
C SER A 54 -21.02 -20.63 -11.09
N SER A 55 -21.93 -19.68 -11.17
CA SER A 55 -21.60 -18.27 -11.36
C SER A 55 -21.77 -17.49 -10.05
N MET A 56 -21.07 -16.39 -9.91
CA MET A 56 -21.24 -15.48 -8.75
C MET A 56 -22.70 -14.98 -8.63
N SER A 57 -23.36 -14.74 -9.76
CA SER A 57 -24.77 -14.31 -9.81
C SER A 57 -25.76 -15.36 -9.25
N SER A 58 -25.41 -16.66 -9.29
CA SER A 58 -26.27 -17.68 -8.66
C SER A 58 -26.31 -17.55 -7.14
N LEU A 59 -25.28 -16.98 -6.52
CA LEU A 59 -25.24 -16.76 -5.07
C LEU A 59 -26.30 -15.77 -4.60
N THR A 60 -26.69 -14.80 -5.43
CA THR A 60 -27.76 -13.83 -5.07
C THR A 60 -29.07 -14.52 -4.74
N GLN A 61 -29.45 -15.53 -5.52
CA GLN A 61 -30.66 -16.29 -5.30
C GLN A 61 -30.56 -17.22 -4.09
N VAL A 62 -29.37 -17.79 -3.88
CA VAL A 62 -29.15 -18.80 -2.84
C VAL A 62 -28.92 -18.18 -1.47
N LEU A 63 -28.16 -17.08 -1.39
CA LEU A 63 -27.68 -16.49 -0.14
C LEU A 63 -28.27 -15.12 0.17
N GLY A 64 -29.08 -14.53 -0.74
CA GLY A 64 -29.46 -13.12 -0.64
C GLY A 64 -30.13 -12.73 0.68
N VAL A 65 -30.97 -13.59 1.26
CA VAL A 65 -31.64 -13.34 2.53
C VAL A 65 -30.67 -13.52 3.70
N ASP A 66 -29.92 -14.61 3.70
CA ASP A 66 -29.02 -14.97 4.80
C ASP A 66 -27.80 -14.04 4.85
N LEU A 67 -27.29 -13.60 3.69
CA LEU A 67 -26.19 -12.65 3.61
C LEU A 67 -26.60 -11.25 4.10
N ARG A 68 -27.83 -10.79 3.79
CA ARG A 68 -28.36 -9.55 4.37
C ARG A 68 -28.50 -9.65 5.87
N LYS A 69 -28.99 -10.78 6.39
CA LYS A 69 -29.08 -11.02 7.82
C LYS A 69 -27.70 -11.00 8.47
N PHE A 70 -26.71 -11.64 7.85
CA PHE A 70 -25.33 -11.61 8.31
C PHE A 70 -24.79 -10.18 8.40
N LEU A 71 -24.99 -9.35 7.37
CA LEU A 71 -24.55 -7.96 7.33
C LEU A 71 -25.20 -7.08 8.41
N LEU A 72 -26.41 -7.46 8.90
CA LEU A 72 -27.11 -6.74 9.96
C LEU A 72 -26.65 -7.15 11.36
N GLU A 73 -26.30 -8.41 11.56
CA GLU A 73 -26.07 -9.01 12.87
C GLU A 73 -24.57 -9.12 13.21
N GLU A 74 -23.68 -9.13 12.20
CA GLU A 74 -22.25 -9.21 12.40
C GLU A 74 -21.68 -7.88 12.91
N ASN A 75 -20.72 -7.95 13.82
CA ASN A 75 -20.04 -6.77 14.38
C ASN A 75 -18.53 -6.78 14.15
N ASP A 76 -17.96 -7.91 13.67
CA ASP A 76 -16.53 -7.95 13.35
C ASP A 76 -16.25 -7.22 12.04
N PRO A 77 -15.38 -6.21 12.07
CA PRO A 77 -15.08 -5.37 10.93
C PRO A 77 -14.56 -6.12 9.71
N SER A 78 -13.67 -7.08 9.93
CA SER A 78 -13.05 -7.85 8.84
C SER A 78 -14.06 -8.76 8.15
N LEU A 79 -14.96 -9.36 8.93
CA LEU A 79 -16.04 -10.21 8.40
C LEU A 79 -17.09 -9.38 7.66
N LEU A 80 -17.44 -8.21 8.18
CA LEU A 80 -18.34 -7.25 7.50
C LEU A 80 -17.78 -6.79 6.16
N SER A 81 -16.49 -6.46 6.09
CA SER A 81 -15.83 -6.07 4.85
C SER A 81 -15.88 -7.19 3.80
N LEU A 82 -15.58 -8.43 4.20
CA LEU A 82 -15.66 -9.59 3.30
C LEU A 82 -17.09 -9.87 2.84
N ALA A 83 -18.06 -9.78 3.74
CA ALA A 83 -19.47 -10.01 3.42
C ALA A 83 -20.06 -8.92 2.51
N THR A 84 -19.68 -7.65 2.72
CA THR A 84 -20.06 -6.53 1.86
C THR A 84 -19.50 -6.71 0.44
N ASN A 85 -18.22 -7.08 0.32
CA ASN A 85 -17.59 -7.39 -0.96
C ASN A 85 -18.27 -8.59 -1.64
N LEU A 86 -18.65 -9.62 -0.88
CA LEU A 86 -19.38 -10.76 -1.41
C LEU A 86 -20.75 -10.34 -1.94
N ALA A 87 -21.48 -9.52 -1.21
CA ALA A 87 -22.79 -9.01 -1.62
C ALA A 87 -22.69 -8.21 -2.92
N GLN A 88 -21.70 -7.32 -3.03
CA GLN A 88 -21.46 -6.54 -4.25
C GLN A 88 -21.13 -7.43 -5.45
N LYS A 89 -20.18 -8.37 -5.30
CA LYS A 89 -19.81 -9.29 -6.38
C LYS A 89 -20.95 -10.22 -6.80
N ALA A 90 -21.81 -10.59 -5.86
CA ALA A 90 -23.00 -11.38 -6.14
C ALA A 90 -24.13 -10.54 -6.78
N GLY A 91 -23.99 -9.22 -6.89
CA GLY A 91 -25.04 -8.32 -7.38
C GLY A 91 -26.23 -8.21 -6.42
N LEU A 92 -26.00 -8.44 -5.12
CA LEU A 92 -26.99 -8.25 -4.10
C LEU A 92 -27.14 -6.76 -3.78
N SER A 93 -28.31 -6.18 -3.96
CA SER A 93 -28.56 -4.82 -3.46
C SER A 93 -28.55 -4.82 -1.93
N ILE A 94 -27.59 -4.08 -1.36
CA ILE A 94 -27.53 -3.84 0.09
C ILE A 94 -28.49 -2.69 0.39
N ASP A 95 -29.25 -2.84 1.46
CA ASP A 95 -30.13 -1.76 1.90
C ASP A 95 -29.28 -0.53 2.26
N ILE A 96 -29.58 0.59 1.64
CA ILE A 96 -28.85 1.85 1.82
C ILE A 96 -28.88 2.32 3.29
N GLU A 97 -29.96 2.03 4.03
CA GLU A 97 -30.04 2.39 5.43
C GLU A 97 -29.08 1.61 6.31
N ILE A 98 -28.76 0.37 5.93
CA ILE A 98 -27.73 -0.43 6.59
C ILE A 98 -26.38 0.23 6.38
N LEU A 99 -26.04 0.62 5.13
CA LEU A 99 -24.79 1.29 4.81
C LEU A 99 -24.68 2.62 5.57
N ARG A 100 -25.72 3.44 5.56
CA ARG A 100 -25.78 4.73 6.29
C ARG A 100 -25.56 4.55 7.78
N LYS A 101 -26.21 3.56 8.40
CA LYS A 101 -26.04 3.25 9.83
C LYS A 101 -24.59 2.86 10.13
N GLN A 102 -24.02 1.95 9.37
CA GLN A 102 -22.65 1.46 9.58
C GLN A 102 -21.59 2.54 9.30
N ILE A 103 -21.81 3.42 8.34
CA ILE A 103 -20.90 4.55 8.06
C ILE A 103 -20.87 5.53 9.25
N ARG A 104 -22.01 5.77 9.90
CA ARG A 104 -22.11 6.67 11.06
C ARG A 104 -21.64 6.06 12.37
N ASP A 105 -21.48 4.75 12.44
CA ASP A 105 -21.07 4.07 13.67
C ASP A 105 -19.56 4.20 13.89
N GLU A 106 -19.16 5.12 14.75
CA GLU A 106 -17.75 5.41 15.08
C GLU A 106 -17.05 4.25 15.82
N ASN A 107 -17.82 3.29 16.36
CA ASN A 107 -17.24 2.10 16.98
C ASN A 107 -16.83 1.05 15.96
N LEU A 108 -17.29 1.15 14.71
CA LEU A 108 -16.84 0.26 13.64
C LEU A 108 -15.43 0.64 13.17
N ASP A 109 -14.70 -0.40 12.76
CA ASP A 109 -13.38 -0.20 12.15
C ASP A 109 -13.47 0.78 10.96
N PRO A 110 -12.58 1.78 10.90
CA PRO A 110 -12.56 2.74 9.81
C PRO A 110 -12.52 2.12 8.41
N GLN A 111 -11.85 0.98 8.23
CA GLN A 111 -11.80 0.30 6.94
C GLN A 111 -13.16 -0.24 6.49
N VAL A 112 -14.00 -0.70 7.44
CA VAL A 112 -15.38 -1.11 7.13
C VAL A 112 -16.23 0.10 6.77
N ARG A 113 -16.12 1.18 7.52
CA ARG A 113 -16.83 2.43 7.25
C ARG A 113 -16.46 2.97 5.86
N VAL A 114 -15.17 2.94 5.49
CA VAL A 114 -14.67 3.31 4.15
C VAL A 114 -15.21 2.37 3.07
N ALA A 115 -15.24 1.05 3.30
CA ALA A 115 -15.79 0.10 2.33
C ALA A 115 -17.29 0.34 2.10
N ASN A 116 -18.05 0.59 3.16
CA ASN A 116 -19.48 0.92 3.06
C ASN A 116 -19.70 2.27 2.38
N LEU A 117 -18.83 3.25 2.64
CA LEU A 117 -18.89 4.56 1.99
C LEU A 117 -18.64 4.46 0.48
N ARG A 118 -17.71 3.62 0.05
CA ARG A 118 -17.49 3.32 -1.37
C ARG A 118 -18.69 2.67 -2.01
N SER A 119 -19.29 1.67 -1.35
CA SER A 119 -20.49 0.99 -1.82
C SER A 119 -21.67 1.97 -1.98
N MET A 120 -21.84 2.88 -1.04
CA MET A 120 -22.87 3.91 -1.10
C MET A 120 -22.60 4.94 -2.22
N ALA A 121 -21.34 5.30 -2.41
CA ALA A 121 -20.94 6.28 -3.42
C ALA A 121 -21.21 5.80 -4.85
N GLU A 122 -21.08 4.49 -5.11
CA GLU A 122 -21.40 3.86 -6.40
C GLU A 122 -22.89 3.94 -6.75
N LEU A 123 -23.77 4.14 -5.76
CA LEU A 123 -25.22 4.28 -5.96
C LEU A 123 -25.64 5.70 -6.34
N GLU A 124 -24.72 6.69 -6.30
CA GLU A 124 -24.92 8.10 -6.70
C GLU A 124 -26.18 8.78 -6.11
N ILE A 125 -26.55 8.46 -4.90
CA ILE A 125 -27.75 9.01 -4.25
C ILE A 125 -27.45 10.41 -3.72
N GLU A 126 -28.09 11.45 -4.26
CA GLU A 126 -27.89 12.86 -3.86
C GLU A 126 -28.16 13.13 -2.38
N GLN A 127 -29.12 12.41 -1.79
CA GLN A 127 -29.49 12.56 -0.38
C GLN A 127 -28.34 12.27 0.60
N ASP A 128 -27.27 11.65 0.13
CA ASP A 128 -26.09 11.31 0.94
C ASP A 128 -25.01 12.41 0.94
N ASN A 129 -25.23 13.52 0.25
CA ASN A 129 -24.25 14.62 0.21
C ASN A 129 -24.03 15.25 1.59
N GLU A 130 -25.08 15.39 2.39
CA GLU A 130 -24.97 15.89 3.77
C GLU A 130 -24.13 14.93 4.64
N LEU A 131 -24.36 13.62 4.51
CA LEU A 131 -23.56 12.62 5.21
C LEU A 131 -22.06 12.74 4.81
N LEU A 132 -21.76 12.86 3.50
CA LEU A 132 -20.40 13.01 3.03
C LEU A 132 -19.71 14.26 3.62
N VAL A 133 -20.41 15.39 3.67
CA VAL A 133 -19.88 16.63 4.24
C VAL A 133 -19.63 16.48 5.74
N ASN A 134 -20.52 15.81 6.48
CA ASN A 134 -20.33 15.56 7.90
C ASN A 134 -19.12 14.67 8.19
N LEU A 135 -18.80 13.74 7.30
CA LEU A 135 -17.62 12.85 7.44
C LEU A 135 -16.28 13.54 7.16
N LEU A 136 -16.27 14.79 6.64
CA LEU A 136 -15.02 15.55 6.45
C LEU A 136 -14.33 15.92 7.77
N VAL A 137 -15.05 15.84 8.88
CA VAL A 137 -14.53 16.11 10.24
C VAL A 137 -14.54 14.86 11.13
N ASP A 138 -14.67 13.68 10.54
CA ASP A 138 -14.65 12.39 11.26
C ASP A 138 -13.32 12.19 12.02
N GLU A 139 -13.34 11.44 13.13
CA GLU A 139 -12.11 11.18 13.90
C GLU A 139 -11.08 10.36 13.11
N SER A 140 -11.55 9.40 12.27
CA SER A 140 -10.67 8.59 11.43
C SER A 140 -10.19 9.34 10.19
N GLU A 141 -8.88 9.39 9.98
CA GLU A 141 -8.29 9.99 8.79
C GLU A 141 -8.64 9.23 7.49
N GLU A 142 -8.85 7.91 7.57
CA GLU A 142 -9.25 7.09 6.42
C GLU A 142 -10.66 7.43 5.97
N VAL A 143 -11.57 7.66 6.92
CA VAL A 143 -12.96 8.06 6.64
C VAL A 143 -12.97 9.47 6.07
N ARG A 144 -12.22 10.44 6.68
CA ARG A 144 -12.10 11.80 6.13
C ARG A 144 -11.54 11.80 4.71
N ALA A 145 -10.45 11.05 4.46
CA ALA A 145 -9.83 10.97 3.13
C ALA A 145 -10.81 10.46 2.08
N SER A 146 -11.60 9.43 2.41
CA SER A 146 -12.63 8.89 1.51
C SER A 146 -13.79 9.87 1.32
N ALA A 147 -14.22 10.56 2.37
CA ALA A 147 -15.26 11.58 2.28
C ALA A 147 -14.84 12.74 1.35
N PHE A 148 -13.61 13.26 1.48
CA PHE A 148 -13.07 14.26 0.54
C PHE A 148 -13.06 13.74 -0.91
N GLU A 149 -12.63 12.49 -1.11
CA GLU A 149 -12.63 11.87 -2.43
C GLU A 149 -14.02 11.90 -3.07
N PHE A 150 -15.06 11.51 -2.34
CA PHE A 150 -16.43 11.46 -2.86
C PHE A 150 -17.06 12.85 -3.00
N CYS A 151 -16.84 13.76 -2.04
CA CYS A 151 -17.28 15.14 -2.15
C CYS A 151 -16.72 15.81 -3.41
N LEU A 152 -15.42 15.63 -3.67
CA LEU A 152 -14.77 16.14 -4.86
C LEU A 152 -15.26 15.44 -6.13
N SER A 153 -15.46 14.11 -6.11
CA SER A 153 -15.98 13.38 -7.27
C SER A 153 -17.36 13.85 -7.69
N ARG A 154 -18.22 14.18 -6.73
CA ARG A 154 -19.57 14.70 -6.95
C ARG A 154 -19.62 16.21 -7.21
N ASN A 155 -18.49 16.92 -7.19
CA ASN A 155 -18.42 18.39 -7.35
C ASN A 155 -19.31 19.14 -6.34
N LEU A 156 -19.30 18.73 -5.06
CA LEU A 156 -20.08 19.42 -4.05
C LEU A 156 -19.62 20.88 -3.92
N PRO A 157 -20.54 21.81 -3.62
CA PRO A 157 -20.20 23.22 -3.47
C PRO A 157 -19.27 23.47 -2.28
N ASP A 158 -18.61 24.63 -2.27
CA ASP A 158 -17.78 25.15 -1.18
C ASP A 158 -16.57 24.30 -0.78
N MET A 159 -16.22 23.29 -1.59
CA MET A 159 -15.08 22.40 -1.30
C MET A 159 -13.71 23.09 -1.36
N GLY A 160 -13.58 24.20 -2.08
CA GLY A 160 -12.29 24.85 -2.30
C GLY A 160 -11.58 25.24 -1.01
N LYS A 161 -12.29 25.91 -0.08
CA LYS A 161 -11.74 26.30 1.23
C LYS A 161 -11.42 25.09 2.09
N LEU A 162 -12.34 24.12 2.17
CA LEU A 162 -12.17 22.90 2.95
C LEU A 162 -10.98 22.07 2.47
N CYS A 163 -10.81 21.96 1.16
CA CYS A 163 -9.66 21.26 0.57
C CYS A 163 -8.33 21.95 0.90
N MET A 164 -8.25 23.27 0.78
CA MET A 164 -7.02 24.00 1.13
C MET A 164 -6.70 23.90 2.62
N GLU A 165 -7.72 23.93 3.47
CA GLU A 165 -7.53 23.73 4.90
C GLU A 165 -7.05 22.31 5.23
N ALA A 166 -7.62 21.28 4.58
CA ALA A 166 -7.18 19.90 4.73
C ALA A 166 -5.74 19.71 4.26
N ILE A 167 -5.35 20.28 3.12
CA ILE A 167 -3.95 20.24 2.63
C ILE A 167 -2.99 20.86 3.64
N GLN A 168 -3.38 21.91 4.31
CA GLN A 168 -2.50 22.64 5.24
C GLN A 168 -2.45 22.03 6.65
N LYS A 169 -3.55 21.46 7.14
CA LYS A 169 -3.70 21.15 8.58
C LYS A 169 -4.06 19.71 8.89
N ASP A 170 -4.65 18.96 7.97
CA ASP A 170 -5.07 17.58 8.23
C ASP A 170 -3.89 16.60 8.15
N SER A 171 -4.15 15.33 8.38
CA SER A 171 -3.14 14.26 8.23
C SER A 171 -2.58 14.21 6.80
N LEU A 172 -1.40 13.63 6.65
CA LEU A 172 -0.79 13.48 5.33
C LEU A 172 -1.63 12.56 4.42
N LEU A 173 -2.35 11.61 5.00
CA LEU A 173 -3.26 10.73 4.25
C LEU A 173 -4.37 11.54 3.58
N VAL A 174 -5.06 12.38 4.34
CA VAL A 174 -6.13 13.25 3.83
C VAL A 174 -5.58 14.25 2.83
N ALA A 175 -4.50 14.96 3.19
CA ALA A 175 -3.90 15.97 2.34
C ALA A 175 -3.46 15.43 0.96
N ARG A 176 -2.83 14.24 0.93
CA ARG A 176 -2.45 13.54 -0.31
C ARG A 176 -3.65 13.18 -1.16
N LYS A 177 -4.71 12.64 -0.54
CA LYS A 177 -5.93 12.28 -1.27
C LYS A 177 -6.61 13.51 -1.87
N VAL A 178 -6.66 14.61 -1.14
CA VAL A 178 -7.21 15.88 -1.62
C VAL A 178 -6.37 16.44 -2.78
N LEU A 179 -5.04 16.47 -2.66
CA LEU A 179 -4.12 16.91 -3.73
C LEU A 179 -4.29 16.07 -4.99
N GLU A 180 -4.32 14.75 -4.88
CA GLU A 180 -4.53 13.83 -6.01
C GLU A 180 -5.79 14.20 -6.80
N LYS A 181 -6.91 14.40 -6.11
CA LYS A 181 -8.18 14.73 -6.74
C LYS A 181 -8.22 16.14 -7.31
N LEU A 182 -7.59 17.12 -6.64
CA LEU A 182 -7.52 18.50 -7.14
C LEU A 182 -6.64 18.61 -8.38
N VAL A 183 -5.51 17.90 -8.45
CA VAL A 183 -4.67 17.88 -9.67
C VAL A 183 -5.46 17.35 -10.87
N ALA A 184 -6.30 16.32 -10.65
CA ALA A 184 -7.13 15.78 -11.72
C ALA A 184 -8.24 16.76 -12.18
N LYS A 185 -8.81 17.57 -11.26
CA LYS A 185 -9.97 18.43 -11.54
C LYS A 185 -9.64 19.88 -11.82
N GLN A 186 -8.59 20.41 -11.18
CA GLN A 186 -8.20 21.82 -11.21
C GLN A 186 -6.69 21.95 -11.42
N PRO A 187 -6.13 21.41 -12.53
CA PRO A 187 -4.69 21.35 -12.74
C PRO A 187 -4.03 22.73 -12.70
N ASP A 188 -4.66 23.77 -13.23
CA ASP A 188 -4.09 25.12 -13.24
C ASP A 188 -3.93 25.68 -11.83
N THR A 189 -4.90 25.44 -10.94
CA THR A 189 -4.81 25.84 -9.53
C THR A 189 -3.66 25.11 -8.84
N MET A 190 -3.47 23.85 -9.14
CA MET A 190 -2.39 23.05 -8.55
C MET A 190 -1.02 23.39 -9.12
N ILE A 191 -0.94 23.80 -10.39
CA ILE A 191 0.28 24.38 -10.98
C ILE A 191 0.65 25.67 -10.25
N ALA A 192 -0.32 26.56 -10.00
CA ALA A 192 -0.07 27.78 -9.26
C ALA A 192 0.40 27.50 -7.82
N LEU A 193 -0.19 26.51 -7.15
CA LEU A 193 0.25 26.05 -5.83
C LEU A 193 1.69 25.50 -5.87
N TRP A 194 2.05 24.72 -6.90
CA TRP A 194 3.41 24.22 -7.10
C TRP A 194 4.44 25.35 -7.23
N GLN A 195 4.10 26.42 -8.00
CA GLN A 195 4.98 27.57 -8.17
C GLN A 195 5.24 28.33 -6.86
N LYS A 196 4.29 28.30 -5.94
CA LYS A 196 4.35 28.95 -4.63
C LYS A 196 4.58 27.97 -3.45
N ARG A 197 4.92 26.72 -3.73
CA ARG A 197 4.95 25.62 -2.75
C ARG A 197 5.73 25.95 -1.48
N GLU A 198 6.81 26.71 -1.59
CA GLU A 198 7.66 27.07 -0.47
C GLU A 198 6.95 27.99 0.54
N LEU A 199 5.90 28.71 0.11
CA LEU A 199 5.12 29.63 0.92
C LEU A 199 3.76 29.06 1.34
N GLU A 200 3.13 28.27 0.48
CA GLU A 200 1.72 27.90 0.59
C GLU A 200 1.49 26.37 0.82
N LEU A 201 2.52 25.54 0.65
CA LEU A 201 2.39 24.08 0.77
C LEU A 201 3.38 23.51 1.79
N ARG A 202 2.91 22.61 2.63
CA ARG A 202 3.78 21.85 3.55
C ARG A 202 4.84 21.07 2.76
N PRO A 203 6.12 21.11 3.19
CA PRO A 203 7.22 20.45 2.48
C PRO A 203 7.00 18.96 2.25
N GLU A 204 6.33 18.27 3.19
CA GLU A 204 6.02 16.83 3.12
C GLU A 204 5.13 16.45 1.93
N LEU A 205 4.45 17.43 1.32
CA LEU A 205 3.57 17.23 0.18
C LEU A 205 4.20 17.64 -1.16
N TRP A 206 5.43 18.18 -1.17
CA TRP A 206 6.06 18.65 -2.40
C TRP A 206 6.29 17.52 -3.41
N LEU A 207 6.80 16.37 -2.94
CA LEU A 207 6.99 15.21 -3.80
C LEU A 207 5.67 14.67 -4.34
N ASP A 208 4.63 14.62 -3.49
CA ASP A 208 3.31 14.12 -3.89
C ASP A 208 2.70 15.04 -4.97
N LEU A 209 2.73 16.36 -4.77
CA LEU A 209 2.24 17.32 -5.77
C LEU A 209 3.02 17.23 -7.09
N TYR A 210 4.37 17.17 -7.03
CA TYR A 210 5.20 16.94 -8.20
C TYR A 210 4.80 15.68 -8.96
N HIS A 211 4.64 14.58 -8.24
CA HIS A 211 4.27 13.28 -8.80
C HIS A 211 2.90 13.34 -9.50
N TYR A 212 1.89 13.89 -8.85
CA TYR A 212 0.56 14.03 -9.43
C TYR A 212 0.55 14.93 -10.67
N LEU A 213 1.27 16.05 -10.66
CA LEU A 213 1.42 16.91 -11.82
C LEU A 213 2.14 16.20 -12.98
N SER A 214 3.18 15.42 -12.69
CA SER A 214 3.95 14.70 -13.72
C SER A 214 3.15 13.62 -14.42
N GLN A 215 2.20 13.00 -13.72
CA GLN A 215 1.35 11.93 -14.24
C GLN A 215 0.01 12.42 -14.80
N ASN A 216 -0.36 13.67 -14.54
CA ASN A 216 -1.61 14.25 -15.03
C ASN A 216 -1.61 14.39 -16.56
N ASP A 217 -2.76 14.17 -17.21
CA ASP A 217 -2.86 14.29 -18.68
C ASP A 217 -2.87 15.73 -19.20
N HIS A 218 -3.04 16.71 -18.32
CA HIS A 218 -2.97 18.12 -18.66
C HIS A 218 -1.55 18.51 -19.11
N ALA A 219 -1.44 19.07 -20.31
CA ALA A 219 -0.16 19.31 -20.97
C ALA A 219 0.76 20.26 -20.18
N GLU A 220 0.20 21.32 -19.58
CA GLU A 220 0.98 22.29 -18.80
C GLU A 220 1.48 21.70 -17.48
N SER A 221 0.71 20.77 -16.84
CA SER A 221 1.16 20.02 -15.66
C SER A 221 2.42 19.21 -15.97
N LYS A 222 2.38 18.44 -17.05
CA LYS A 222 3.55 17.66 -17.51
C LYS A 222 4.75 18.55 -17.83
N LYS A 223 4.51 19.69 -18.49
CA LYS A 223 5.57 20.63 -18.84
C LYS A 223 6.22 21.28 -17.62
N VAL A 224 5.44 21.69 -16.63
CA VAL A 224 5.95 22.24 -15.37
C VAL A 224 6.79 21.21 -14.62
N ALA A 225 6.32 19.97 -14.50
CA ALA A 225 7.06 18.88 -13.87
C ALA A 225 8.35 18.55 -14.65
N ALA A 226 8.29 18.45 -15.98
CA ALA A 226 9.44 18.20 -16.84
C ALA A 226 10.48 19.34 -16.74
N THR A 227 10.04 20.59 -16.71
CA THR A 227 10.93 21.76 -16.56
C THR A 227 11.65 21.73 -15.22
N TYR A 228 10.97 21.32 -14.15
CA TYR A 228 11.60 21.17 -12.83
C TYR A 228 12.68 20.09 -12.84
N ALA A 229 12.42 18.96 -13.48
CA ALA A 229 13.36 17.84 -13.56
C ALA A 229 14.54 18.09 -14.49
N ALA A 230 14.36 18.89 -15.58
CA ALA A 230 15.35 19.08 -16.63
C ALA A 230 16.64 19.79 -16.17
N GLY A 231 16.55 20.58 -15.09
CA GLY A 231 17.70 21.32 -14.56
C GLY A 231 18.72 20.44 -13.84
N ASP A 232 18.23 19.45 -13.10
CA ASP A 232 19.04 18.53 -12.29
C ASP A 232 18.12 17.36 -11.86
N PRO A 233 18.42 16.11 -12.25
CA PRO A 233 17.67 14.94 -11.79
C PRO A 233 17.66 14.78 -10.26
N GLY A 234 18.70 15.25 -9.57
CA GLY A 234 18.78 15.22 -8.10
C GLY A 234 17.73 16.08 -7.42
N ARG A 235 17.23 17.14 -8.08
CA ARG A 235 16.20 18.02 -7.50
C ARG A 235 14.88 17.30 -7.19
N VAL A 236 14.49 16.36 -8.02
CA VAL A 236 13.27 15.55 -7.78
C VAL A 236 13.49 14.63 -6.60
N HIS A 237 14.63 13.97 -6.51
CA HIS A 237 14.97 13.12 -5.38
C HIS A 237 15.04 13.91 -4.06
N ALA A 238 15.56 15.14 -4.11
CA ALA A 238 15.63 16.02 -2.93
C ALA A 238 14.25 16.32 -2.32
N LEU A 239 13.16 16.27 -3.09
CA LEU A 239 11.80 16.44 -2.56
C LEU A 239 11.42 15.33 -1.55
N SER A 240 12.03 14.15 -1.65
CA SER A 240 11.75 13.03 -0.75
C SER A 240 12.31 13.20 0.66
N ILE A 241 13.21 14.15 0.88
CA ILE A 241 13.79 14.46 2.19
C ILE A 241 12.72 14.95 3.17
N PHE A 242 11.75 15.69 2.67
CA PHE A 242 10.71 16.35 3.49
C PHE A 242 9.56 15.43 3.86
N GLY A 243 9.35 14.35 3.12
CA GLY A 243 8.23 13.45 3.40
C GLY A 243 8.24 12.20 2.55
N GLY A 244 7.45 11.24 2.98
CA GLY A 244 7.26 9.96 2.31
C GLY A 244 6.08 9.21 2.92
N ASP A 245 5.77 8.07 2.33
CA ASP A 245 4.76 7.15 2.83
C ASP A 245 5.47 5.89 3.30
N HIS A 246 5.59 5.73 4.62
CA HIS A 246 6.32 4.61 5.23
C HIS A 246 5.68 3.25 4.94
N LEU A 247 4.34 3.17 4.80
CA LEU A 247 3.65 1.92 4.48
C LEU A 247 3.90 1.48 3.03
N ARG A 248 3.94 2.42 2.09
CA ARG A 248 4.36 2.15 0.71
C ARG A 248 5.85 1.85 0.64
N GLY A 249 6.66 2.60 1.40
CA GLY A 249 8.10 2.41 1.51
C GLY A 249 8.46 1.01 2.00
N ASP A 250 7.79 0.50 3.03
CA ASP A 250 7.99 -0.87 3.52
C ASP A 250 7.68 -1.91 2.43
N LYS A 251 6.59 -1.74 1.68
CA LYS A 251 6.26 -2.63 0.56
C LYS A 251 7.31 -2.61 -0.55
N VAL A 252 7.84 -1.42 -0.89
CA VAL A 252 8.90 -1.29 -1.88
C VAL A 252 10.17 -1.95 -1.37
N PHE A 253 10.56 -1.69 -0.13
CA PHE A 253 11.76 -2.24 0.52
C PHE A 253 11.74 -3.77 0.54
N ARG A 254 10.61 -4.37 0.93
CA ARG A 254 10.45 -5.83 1.03
C ARG A 254 10.29 -6.53 -0.33
N ASN A 255 9.72 -5.86 -1.33
CA ASN A 255 9.33 -6.50 -2.60
C ASN A 255 10.03 -5.87 -3.81
N GLN A 256 9.51 -4.76 -4.34
CA GLN A 256 9.92 -4.20 -5.63
C GLN A 256 11.36 -3.69 -5.64
N GLY A 257 11.81 -3.09 -4.53
CA GLY A 257 13.16 -2.57 -4.39
C GLY A 257 14.21 -3.64 -4.11
N ALA A 258 13.78 -4.87 -3.79
CA ALA A 258 14.64 -6.01 -3.47
C ALA A 258 15.70 -5.74 -2.36
N CYS A 259 15.49 -4.69 -1.55
CA CYS A 259 16.48 -4.24 -0.56
C CYS A 259 16.78 -5.33 0.49
N MET A 260 15.77 -6.10 0.89
CA MET A 260 15.91 -7.21 1.84
C MET A 260 16.71 -8.40 1.31
N GLN A 261 17.00 -8.46 0.02
CA GLN A 261 17.89 -9.50 -0.49
C GLN A 261 19.32 -9.34 0.03
N CYS A 262 19.73 -8.08 0.27
CA CYS A 262 21.06 -7.76 0.74
C CYS A 262 21.10 -7.20 2.16
N HIS A 263 20.07 -6.48 2.58
CA HIS A 263 20.02 -5.78 3.86
C HIS A 263 19.12 -6.48 4.88
N GLN A 264 19.53 -6.42 6.14
CA GLN A 264 18.78 -6.97 7.26
C GLN A 264 18.07 -5.84 8.04
N ILE A 265 16.77 -6.05 8.37
CA ILE A 265 16.02 -5.27 9.36
C ILE A 265 15.45 -6.26 10.38
N ASP A 266 15.66 -5.99 11.68
CA ASP A 266 15.12 -6.77 12.81
C ASP A 266 15.34 -8.28 12.69
N LYS A 267 16.51 -8.66 12.19
CA LYS A 267 16.95 -10.03 11.92
C LYS A 267 16.31 -10.71 10.69
N GLU A 268 15.48 -10.00 9.93
CA GLU A 268 14.96 -10.46 8.65
C GLU A 268 15.75 -9.87 7.48
N GLY A 269 16.05 -10.67 6.46
CA GLY A 269 16.74 -10.23 5.24
C GLY A 269 18.17 -10.76 5.11
N GLY A 270 18.87 -10.27 4.06
CA GLY A 270 20.23 -10.70 3.71
C GLY A 270 21.32 -10.02 4.54
N LEU A 271 22.54 -10.60 4.50
CA LEU A 271 23.71 -10.13 5.23
C LEU A 271 24.79 -9.57 4.30
N GLN A 272 24.53 -9.42 3.01
CA GLN A 272 25.47 -8.91 2.01
C GLN A 272 25.68 -7.40 2.14
N GLY A 273 24.64 -6.68 2.60
CA GLY A 273 24.68 -5.26 2.92
C GLY A 273 24.69 -5.00 4.42
N PRO A 274 25.01 -3.77 4.85
CA PRO A 274 24.95 -3.41 6.26
C PRO A 274 23.51 -3.50 6.81
N PRO A 275 23.35 -3.86 8.09
CA PRO A 275 22.04 -3.91 8.73
C PRO A 275 21.43 -2.50 8.80
N LEU A 276 20.14 -2.40 8.47
CA LEU A 276 19.39 -1.15 8.42
C LEU A 276 18.48 -0.93 9.63
N SER A 277 18.42 -1.87 10.59
CA SER A 277 17.74 -1.62 11.87
C SER A 277 18.27 -0.33 12.49
N LEU A 278 17.35 0.56 12.89
CA LEU A 278 17.65 1.86 13.47
C LEU A 278 18.58 2.73 12.60
N VAL A 279 18.56 2.58 11.29
CA VAL A 279 19.39 3.39 10.37
C VAL A 279 19.06 4.86 10.46
N GLY A 280 17.80 5.22 10.72
CA GLY A 280 17.34 6.60 10.91
C GLY A 280 17.94 7.30 12.13
N ASP A 281 18.38 6.54 13.16
CA ASP A 281 19.07 7.09 14.33
C ASP A 281 20.56 7.38 14.04
N ARG A 282 21.12 6.73 13.00
CA ARG A 282 22.54 6.84 12.65
C ARG A 282 22.80 7.79 11.49
N LEU A 283 21.88 7.89 10.56
CA LEU A 283 22.00 8.71 9.34
C LEU A 283 20.83 9.69 9.26
N ASN A 284 21.13 10.93 8.94
CA ASN A 284 20.10 11.92 8.62
C ASN A 284 19.49 11.66 7.23
N SER A 285 18.39 12.36 6.91
CA SER A 285 17.64 12.17 5.65
C SER A 285 18.49 12.42 4.40
N ASP A 286 19.43 13.40 4.44
CA ASP A 286 20.32 13.69 3.32
C ASP A 286 21.26 12.53 3.03
N LYS A 287 21.84 11.94 4.07
CA LYS A 287 22.72 10.77 3.95
C LYS A 287 21.97 9.51 3.51
N LEU A 288 20.75 9.31 3.97
CA LEU A 288 19.87 8.24 3.52
C LEU A 288 19.56 8.39 2.03
N LEU A 289 19.20 9.60 1.60
CA LEU A 289 18.95 9.90 0.18
C LEU A 289 20.21 9.69 -0.67
N GLU A 290 21.37 10.21 -0.23
CA GLU A 290 22.66 10.02 -0.92
C GLU A 290 22.96 8.53 -1.11
N SER A 291 22.75 7.72 -0.07
CA SER A 291 22.99 6.26 -0.11
C SER A 291 22.09 5.54 -1.13
N LEU A 292 20.90 6.09 -1.42
CA LEU A 292 19.99 5.53 -2.43
C LEU A 292 20.33 6.02 -3.85
N VAL A 293 20.68 7.29 -4.00
CA VAL A 293 20.90 7.93 -5.32
C VAL A 293 22.34 7.70 -5.80
N ASN A 294 23.30 7.68 -4.90
CA ASN A 294 24.71 7.47 -5.19
C ASN A 294 25.33 6.44 -4.20
N PRO A 295 24.94 5.17 -4.30
CA PRO A 295 25.29 4.13 -3.33
C PRO A 295 26.78 3.87 -3.17
N SER A 296 27.60 4.34 -4.11
CA SER A 296 29.06 4.21 -4.07
C SER A 296 29.79 5.42 -3.49
N ALA A 297 29.07 6.50 -3.12
CA ALA A 297 29.69 7.70 -2.55
C ALA A 297 30.35 7.40 -1.18
N GLU A 298 29.71 6.57 -0.38
CA GLU A 298 30.22 6.15 0.93
C GLU A 298 29.83 4.69 1.18
N ILE A 299 30.81 3.81 1.21
CA ILE A 299 30.58 2.38 1.46
C ILE A 299 30.88 2.10 2.94
N SER A 300 29.93 1.50 3.62
CA SER A 300 30.10 1.12 5.03
C SER A 300 31.33 0.21 5.20
N PRO A 301 32.14 0.40 6.26
CA PRO A 301 33.28 -0.45 6.52
C PRO A 301 32.92 -1.94 6.52
N GLY A 302 33.72 -2.76 5.84
CA GLY A 302 33.50 -4.20 5.70
C GLY A 302 32.49 -4.63 4.61
N TYR A 303 31.87 -3.67 3.88
CA TYR A 303 30.91 -3.98 2.81
C TYR A 303 31.42 -3.62 1.41
N GLY A 304 32.61 -3.06 1.29
CA GLY A 304 33.23 -2.83 -0.02
C GLY A 304 33.57 -4.15 -0.69
N LEU A 305 33.28 -4.24 -2.00
CA LEU A 305 33.71 -5.38 -2.81
C LEU A 305 35.21 -5.32 -3.09
N SER A 306 35.85 -6.43 -2.88
CA SER A 306 37.29 -6.63 -3.18
C SER A 306 37.43 -7.72 -4.23
N SER A 307 38.45 -7.58 -5.09
CA SER A 307 38.86 -8.61 -6.01
C SER A 307 40.13 -9.25 -5.44
N VAL A 308 40.13 -10.56 -5.22
CA VAL A 308 41.23 -11.32 -4.68
C VAL A 308 41.67 -12.31 -5.77
N SER A 309 42.95 -12.21 -6.19
CA SER A 309 43.56 -13.17 -7.15
C SER A 309 44.35 -14.20 -6.37
N THR A 310 44.02 -15.45 -6.56
CA THR A 310 44.75 -16.57 -5.97
C THR A 310 46.08 -16.84 -6.77
N LYS A 311 47.03 -17.52 -6.17
CA LYS A 311 48.26 -17.96 -6.86
C LYS A 311 47.98 -18.90 -8.02
N SER A 312 46.87 -19.62 -7.99
CA SER A 312 46.40 -20.47 -9.08
C SER A 312 45.82 -19.70 -10.28
N GLY A 313 45.72 -18.35 -10.19
CA GLY A 313 45.18 -17.49 -11.24
C GLY A 313 43.67 -17.33 -11.22
N ILE A 314 42.97 -17.82 -10.20
CA ILE A 314 41.52 -17.63 -10.03
C ILE A 314 41.32 -16.28 -9.40
N THR A 315 40.41 -15.47 -9.99
CA THR A 315 39.97 -14.21 -9.40
C THR A 315 38.62 -14.40 -8.74
N LEU A 316 38.55 -14.11 -7.44
CA LEU A 316 37.35 -14.14 -6.62
C LEU A 316 36.93 -12.71 -6.30
N VAL A 317 35.63 -12.42 -6.38
CA VAL A 317 35.05 -11.10 -6.04
C VAL A 317 34.11 -11.29 -4.88
N GLY A 318 34.29 -10.46 -3.86
CA GLY A 318 33.43 -10.50 -2.66
C GLY A 318 33.81 -9.42 -1.66
N ARG A 319 33.09 -9.37 -0.56
CA ARG A 319 33.50 -8.55 0.60
C ARG A 319 34.43 -9.36 1.52
N ILE A 320 35.40 -8.69 2.08
CA ILE A 320 36.26 -9.29 3.11
C ILE A 320 35.50 -9.11 4.45
N ALA A 321 34.97 -10.22 4.97
CA ALA A 321 34.23 -10.23 6.24
C ALA A 321 35.17 -10.26 7.44
N GLU A 322 36.21 -11.05 7.36
CA GLU A 322 37.22 -11.19 8.39
C GLU A 322 38.61 -11.24 7.74
N LYS A 323 39.61 -10.68 8.37
CA LYS A 323 41.00 -10.73 8.00
C LYS A 323 41.85 -10.87 9.24
N ALA A 324 42.72 -11.88 9.27
CA ALA A 324 43.64 -12.08 10.38
C ALA A 324 44.64 -10.89 10.46
N GLU A 325 44.99 -10.49 11.66
CA GLU A 325 45.92 -9.36 11.90
C GLU A 325 47.27 -9.56 11.20
N ASP A 326 47.75 -10.78 11.15
CA ASP A 326 48.99 -11.22 10.48
C ASP A 326 48.83 -11.42 8.97
N ASN A 327 47.64 -11.17 8.41
CA ASN A 327 47.26 -11.44 7.02
C ASN A 327 47.34 -12.93 6.60
N SER A 328 47.45 -13.86 7.55
CA SER A 328 47.59 -15.29 7.24
C SER A 328 46.33 -15.92 6.63
N SER A 329 45.19 -15.33 6.88
CA SER A 329 43.90 -15.79 6.34
C SER A 329 42.87 -14.66 6.19
N MET A 330 41.93 -14.85 5.30
CA MET A 330 40.76 -13.97 5.14
C MET A 330 39.51 -14.77 4.80
N LEU A 331 38.35 -14.27 5.27
CA LEU A 331 37.05 -14.77 4.88
C LEU A 331 36.46 -13.84 3.82
N LEU A 332 36.28 -14.35 2.61
CA LEU A 332 35.63 -13.65 1.50
C LEU A 332 34.21 -14.15 1.37
N ILE A 333 33.25 -13.23 1.34
CA ILE A 333 31.82 -13.52 1.08
C ILE A 333 31.48 -12.97 -0.29
N SER A 334 31.19 -13.86 -1.24
CA SER A 334 30.78 -13.51 -2.59
C SER A 334 29.36 -12.91 -2.65
N PRO A 335 28.96 -12.21 -3.74
CA PRO A 335 27.66 -11.58 -3.86
C PRO A 335 26.46 -12.53 -3.72
N ASP A 336 26.65 -13.82 -4.02
CA ASP A 336 25.66 -14.90 -3.81
C ASP A 336 25.61 -15.44 -2.38
N GLY A 337 26.39 -14.84 -1.46
CA GLY A 337 26.43 -15.22 -0.04
C GLY A 337 27.35 -16.40 0.27
N LYS A 338 28.07 -16.92 -0.72
CA LYS A 338 29.01 -18.04 -0.49
C LYS A 338 30.23 -17.56 0.26
N GLU A 339 30.58 -18.22 1.35
CA GLU A 339 31.75 -17.99 2.17
C GLU A 339 32.95 -18.79 1.62
N THR A 340 34.06 -18.13 1.47
CA THR A 340 35.31 -18.75 1.04
C THR A 340 36.44 -18.31 1.97
N GLN A 341 36.98 -19.24 2.72
CA GLN A 341 38.18 -19.02 3.54
C GLN A 341 39.42 -19.12 2.64
N LEU A 342 40.18 -18.07 2.61
CA LEU A 342 41.42 -17.99 1.86
C LEU A 342 42.59 -17.92 2.81
N LYS A 343 43.69 -18.65 2.49
CA LYS A 343 44.95 -18.58 3.22
C LYS A 343 46.00 -17.87 2.38
N GLN A 344 47.03 -17.31 3.02
CA GLN A 344 48.09 -16.56 2.36
C GLN A 344 48.84 -17.41 1.33
N ASP A 345 48.84 -18.73 1.50
CA ASP A 345 49.51 -19.69 0.61
C ASP A 345 48.72 -20.05 -0.65
N GLU A 346 47.45 -19.71 -0.69
CA GLU A 346 46.52 -19.92 -1.82
C GLU A 346 46.42 -18.68 -2.70
#